data_840d98b53f503682caa44a56154bad06
#
_entry.id   840d98b53f503682caa44a56154bad06
#
_cell.length_a   1.000
_cell.length_b   1.000
_cell.length_c   1.000
_cell.angle_alpha   90.00
_cell.angle_beta   90.00
_cell.angle_gamma   90.00
#
_symmetry.space_group_name_H-M   'P 1'
#
loop_
_entity.id
_entity.type
_entity.pdbx_description
1 polymer ?
#
loop_
_entity_poly.entity_id
_entity_poly.type
_entity_poly.pdbx_seq_one_letter_code
_entity_poly.pdbx_strand_id
1 'polypeptide(L)'
;MTPSSLDDVPVPIDHPALVRSSGSERMPDAIQPMLAAEAPEPFDSPEYIFELMWSGVRAVAYVRDGLVRLRGRNGVDLTPYFPGLLAIPDGLQANDAILDGEIIAIDAQGQPAFELLRRPLQAVADA
;
A
#
# COMPACT_ATOMS: atom_id res chain seq x y z
N MET A 1 -10.80 31.85 -5.29
CA MET A 1 -9.69 31.35 -6.13
C MET A 1 -9.43 29.90 -5.69
N THR A 2 -10.08 28.96 -6.34
CA THR A 2 -9.96 27.51 -6.08
C THR A 2 -8.73 26.99 -6.83
N PRO A 3 -7.81 26.25 -6.20
CA PRO A 3 -6.75 25.59 -6.93
C PRO A 3 -7.35 24.44 -7.73
N SER A 4 -7.29 24.55 -9.03
CA SER A 4 -7.69 23.51 -9.95
C SER A 4 -6.50 22.60 -10.19
N SER A 5 -6.76 21.31 -10.04
CA SER A 5 -5.97 20.13 -10.36
C SER A 5 -4.79 19.81 -9.45
N LEU A 6 -4.82 18.57 -9.00
CA LEU A 6 -3.76 17.88 -8.26
C LEU A 6 -2.49 17.61 -9.12
N ASP A 7 -2.49 18.08 -10.36
CA ASP A 7 -1.41 17.86 -11.33
C ASP A 7 -0.25 18.86 -11.18
N ASP A 8 -0.37 19.85 -10.27
CA ASP A 8 0.58 20.95 -10.14
C ASP A 8 1.43 20.91 -8.87
N VAL A 9 1.51 19.77 -8.20
CA VAL A 9 2.49 19.55 -7.13
C VAL A 9 3.70 18.88 -7.76
N PRO A 10 4.78 19.61 -8.04
CA PRO A 10 6.02 18.96 -8.41
C PRO A 10 6.52 18.22 -7.17
N VAL A 11 6.36 16.92 -7.14
CA VAL A 11 7.10 16.07 -6.21
C VAL A 11 8.49 15.92 -6.83
N PRO A 12 9.51 16.59 -6.32
CA PRO A 12 10.88 16.27 -6.70
C PRO A 12 11.21 14.94 -6.04
N ILE A 13 10.91 13.84 -6.75
CA ILE A 13 11.43 12.52 -6.38
C ILE A 13 12.88 12.45 -6.89
N ASP A 14 13.70 13.33 -6.41
CA ASP A 14 15.14 13.15 -6.42
C ASP A 14 15.52 12.50 -5.09
N HIS A 15 15.04 11.25 -4.90
CA HIS A 15 15.42 10.48 -3.74
C HIS A 15 16.66 9.66 -4.13
N PRO A 16 17.84 9.96 -3.56
CA PRO A 16 19.09 9.25 -3.88
C PRO A 16 19.07 7.76 -3.54
N ALA A 17 17.96 7.25 -2.98
CA ALA A 17 17.80 5.86 -2.57
C ALA A 17 16.95 5.01 -3.52
N LEU A 18 16.47 5.52 -4.64
CA LEU A 18 15.96 4.66 -5.71
C LEU A 18 17.16 4.06 -6.46
N VAL A 19 17.87 3.17 -5.77
CA VAL A 19 18.84 2.28 -6.42
C VAL A 19 18.03 1.42 -7.37
N ARG A 20 18.09 1.74 -8.67
CA ARG A 20 17.72 0.78 -9.70
C ARG A 20 18.66 -0.39 -9.56
N SER A 21 18.22 -1.44 -8.91
CA SER A 21 18.89 -2.72 -8.94
C SER A 21 18.89 -3.18 -10.40
N SER A 22 20.04 -3.07 -11.05
CA SER A 22 20.28 -3.63 -12.38
C SER A 22 20.61 -5.12 -12.31
N GLY A 23 20.44 -5.74 -11.13
CA GLY A 23 20.69 -7.14 -10.90
C GLY A 23 19.47 -7.98 -11.28
N SER A 24 19.72 -9.13 -11.88
CA SER A 24 18.74 -10.19 -12.12
C SER A 24 18.37 -10.91 -10.79
N GLU A 25 18.15 -10.17 -9.72
CA GLU A 25 17.69 -10.74 -8.47
C GLU A 25 16.24 -11.18 -8.63
N ARG A 26 16.01 -12.45 -8.32
CA ARG A 26 14.67 -13.00 -8.32
C ARG A 26 13.85 -12.32 -7.21
N MET A 27 12.69 -11.81 -7.59
CA MET A 27 11.72 -11.26 -6.63
C MET A 27 11.40 -12.33 -5.57
N PRO A 28 11.49 -12.03 -4.27
CA PRO A 28 11.15 -12.98 -3.22
C PRO A 28 9.69 -13.41 -3.30
N ASP A 29 9.42 -14.68 -2.95
CA ASP A 29 8.08 -15.24 -3.00
C ASP A 29 7.21 -14.80 -1.80
N ALA A 30 7.86 -14.35 -0.71
CA ALA A 30 7.21 -13.77 0.45
C ALA A 30 8.15 -12.82 1.20
N ILE A 31 7.59 -11.73 1.67
CA ILE A 31 8.23 -10.83 2.64
C ILE A 31 7.32 -10.69 3.86
N GLN A 32 7.92 -10.47 5.01
CA GLN A 32 7.18 -10.11 6.21
C GLN A 32 7.32 -8.60 6.41
N PRO A 33 6.20 -7.84 6.37
CA PRO A 33 6.27 -6.41 6.56
C PRO A 33 6.73 -6.07 7.98
N MET A 34 7.52 -5.02 8.11
CA MET A 34 7.90 -4.49 9.41
C MET A 34 6.67 -3.94 10.13
N LEU A 35 6.55 -4.25 11.42
CA LEU A 35 5.48 -3.74 12.26
C LEU A 35 5.96 -2.49 13.00
N ALA A 36 5.09 -1.49 13.11
CA ALA A 36 5.35 -0.32 13.90
C ALA A 36 5.37 -0.64 15.41
N ALA A 37 6.23 0.03 16.14
CA ALA A 37 6.20 0.06 17.60
C ALA A 37 5.48 1.33 18.06
N GLU A 38 4.73 1.23 19.16
CA GLU A 38 4.11 2.39 19.78
C GLU A 38 5.16 3.25 20.50
N ALA A 39 5.09 4.55 20.31
CA ALA A 39 5.81 5.50 21.14
C ALA A 39 4.99 5.78 22.42
N PRO A 40 5.64 5.88 23.61
CA PRO A 40 4.92 6.09 24.86
C PRO A 40 4.21 7.46 24.91
N GLU A 41 4.75 8.45 24.21
CA GLU A 41 4.23 9.81 24.14
C GLU A 41 4.43 10.38 22.73
N PRO A 42 3.58 11.33 22.30
CA PRO A 42 3.83 12.10 21.09
C PRO A 42 5.17 12.84 21.19
N PHE A 43 5.89 12.87 20.10
CA PHE A 43 7.18 13.56 20.03
C PHE A 43 7.34 14.29 18.69
N ASP A 44 8.26 15.24 18.66
CA ASP A 44 8.72 15.92 17.46
C ASP A 44 10.25 15.76 17.34
N SER A 45 10.73 15.37 16.17
CA SER A 45 12.14 15.13 15.93
C SER A 45 12.51 15.30 14.47
N PRO A 46 13.61 15.98 14.15
CA PRO A 46 14.11 16.10 12.78
C PRO A 46 14.66 14.77 12.21
N GLU A 47 14.84 13.75 13.05
CA GLU A 47 15.31 12.43 12.63
C GLU A 47 14.18 11.52 12.15
N TYR A 48 12.92 11.97 12.23
CA TYR A 48 11.73 11.21 11.87
C TYR A 48 10.90 11.92 10.81
N ILE A 49 10.29 11.11 9.96
CA ILE A 49 9.24 11.56 9.02
C ILE A 49 7.90 11.19 9.65
N PHE A 50 6.97 12.16 9.66
CA PHE A 50 5.64 11.97 10.20
C PHE A 50 4.63 11.85 9.07
N GLU A 51 3.80 10.80 9.12
CA GLU A 51 2.78 10.51 8.12
C GLU A 51 1.41 10.39 8.77
N LEU A 52 0.35 10.59 7.98
CA LEU A 52 -1.00 10.31 8.43
C LEU A 52 -1.20 8.80 8.57
N MET A 53 -1.76 8.38 9.69
CA MET A 53 -2.18 7.00 9.87
C MET A 53 -3.53 6.78 9.16
N TRP A 54 -3.52 5.90 8.18
CA TRP A 54 -4.74 5.45 7.52
C TRP A 54 -5.37 4.28 8.26
N SER A 55 -6.70 4.34 8.46
CA SER A 55 -7.45 3.19 8.99
C SER A 55 -7.82 2.26 7.86
N GLY A 56 -7.10 1.16 7.72
CA GLY A 56 -7.26 0.20 6.64
C GLY A 56 -6.77 -1.19 6.98
N VAL A 57 -6.31 -1.91 5.98
CA VAL A 57 -5.78 -3.27 6.07
C VAL A 57 -4.38 -3.31 5.50
N ARG A 58 -3.36 -3.57 6.32
CA ARG A 58 -1.98 -3.75 5.84
C ARG A 58 -1.92 -4.90 4.86
N ALA A 59 -1.38 -4.65 3.69
CA ALA A 59 -1.19 -5.66 2.66
C ALA A 59 0.14 -5.48 1.92
N VAL A 60 0.72 -6.61 1.53
CA VAL A 60 1.81 -6.67 0.57
C VAL A 60 1.23 -7.18 -0.74
N ALA A 61 1.34 -6.37 -1.79
CA ALA A 61 0.96 -6.74 -3.14
C ALA A 61 2.19 -7.24 -3.91
N TYR A 62 2.11 -8.45 -4.40
CA TYR A 62 3.09 -9.04 -5.31
C TYR A 62 2.53 -8.92 -6.71
N VAL A 63 3.20 -8.17 -7.56
CA VAL A 63 2.88 -8.05 -8.98
C VAL A 63 3.93 -8.83 -9.75
N ARG A 64 3.50 -9.75 -10.61
CA ARG A 64 4.38 -10.52 -11.50
C ARG A 64 3.63 -10.82 -12.80
N ASP A 65 4.24 -10.46 -13.91
CA ASP A 65 3.68 -10.70 -15.25
C ASP A 65 2.22 -10.21 -15.40
N GLY A 66 1.88 -9.06 -14.82
CA GLY A 66 0.53 -8.50 -14.85
C GLY A 66 -0.47 -9.16 -13.88
N LEU A 67 -0.04 -10.14 -13.07
CA LEU A 67 -0.87 -10.78 -12.06
C LEU A 67 -0.60 -10.18 -10.68
N VAL A 68 -1.64 -10.02 -9.88
CA VAL A 68 -1.56 -9.50 -8.51
C VAL A 68 -1.90 -10.59 -7.51
N ARG A 69 -1.10 -10.67 -6.45
CA ARG A 69 -1.41 -11.44 -5.25
C ARG A 69 -1.27 -10.54 -4.04
N LEU A 70 -2.32 -10.46 -3.24
CA LEU A 70 -2.35 -9.67 -2.01
C LEU A 70 -2.14 -10.57 -0.79
N ARG A 71 -1.23 -10.19 0.10
CA ARG A 71 -0.96 -10.90 1.35
C ARG A 71 -1.11 -9.95 2.53
N GLY A 72 -1.91 -10.33 3.51
CA GLY A 72 -2.00 -9.64 4.79
C GLY A 72 -0.74 -9.83 5.64
N ARG A 73 -0.63 -9.04 6.70
CA ARG A 73 0.52 -9.07 7.64
C ARG A 73 0.82 -10.46 8.21
N ASN A 74 -0.18 -11.33 8.31
CA ASN A 74 -0.06 -12.72 8.81
C ASN A 74 0.07 -13.74 7.67
N GLY A 75 0.33 -13.30 6.43
CA GLY A 75 0.46 -14.16 5.27
C GLY A 75 -0.87 -14.67 4.68
N VAL A 76 -2.01 -14.26 5.24
CA VAL A 76 -3.33 -14.62 4.71
C VAL A 76 -3.51 -14.07 3.30
N ASP A 77 -4.13 -14.85 2.41
CA ASP A 77 -4.42 -14.41 1.05
C ASP A 77 -5.62 -13.47 1.03
N LEU A 78 -5.38 -12.22 0.70
CA LEU A 78 -6.39 -11.18 0.60
C LEU A 78 -6.92 -11.00 -0.84
N THR A 79 -6.30 -11.63 -1.82
CA THR A 79 -6.62 -11.45 -3.25
C THR A 79 -8.10 -11.63 -3.58
N PRO A 80 -8.79 -12.68 -3.09
CA PRO A 80 -10.20 -12.89 -3.42
C PRO A 80 -11.16 -11.83 -2.87
N TYR A 81 -10.73 -11.11 -1.83
CA TYR A 81 -11.58 -10.18 -1.09
C TYR A 81 -11.48 -8.73 -1.60
N PHE A 82 -10.48 -8.44 -2.41
CA PHE A 82 -10.21 -7.10 -2.94
C PHE A 82 -10.03 -7.11 -4.47
N PRO A 83 -11.04 -7.52 -5.24
CA PRO A 83 -10.92 -7.67 -6.70
C PRO A 83 -10.59 -6.36 -7.42
N GLY A 84 -10.96 -5.19 -6.86
CA GLY A 84 -10.61 -3.90 -7.44
C GLY A 84 -9.11 -3.61 -7.47
N LEU A 85 -8.32 -4.28 -6.62
CA LEU A 85 -6.87 -4.11 -6.58
C LEU A 85 -6.13 -4.97 -7.62
N LEU A 86 -6.83 -5.83 -8.36
CA LEU A 86 -6.23 -6.59 -9.46
C LEU A 86 -5.82 -5.69 -10.64
N ALA A 87 -6.30 -4.45 -10.68
CA ALA A 87 -5.92 -3.42 -11.64
C ALA A 87 -4.60 -2.68 -11.27
N ILE A 88 -3.93 -3.02 -10.17
CA ILE A 88 -2.66 -2.38 -9.78
C ILE A 88 -1.62 -2.37 -10.91
N PRO A 89 -1.45 -3.45 -11.71
CA PRO A 89 -0.47 -3.46 -12.79
C PRO A 89 -0.69 -2.37 -13.85
N ASP A 90 -1.94 -1.96 -14.07
CA ASP A 90 -2.29 -0.95 -15.09
C ASP A 90 -1.66 0.43 -14.77
N GLY A 91 -1.37 0.69 -13.49
CA GLY A 91 -0.73 1.91 -13.02
C GLY A 91 0.79 1.78 -12.78
N LEU A 92 1.38 0.59 -12.98
CA LEU A 92 2.79 0.34 -12.72
C LEU A 92 3.63 0.40 -14.00
N GLN A 93 4.80 1.02 -13.90
CA GLN A 93 5.83 0.98 -14.94
C GLN A 93 6.87 -0.13 -14.67
N ALA A 94 6.39 -1.30 -14.22
CA ALA A 94 7.22 -2.45 -13.89
C ALA A 94 6.45 -3.74 -14.17
N ASN A 95 7.16 -4.78 -14.66
CA ASN A 95 6.59 -6.12 -14.84
C ASN A 95 6.49 -6.87 -13.52
N ASP A 96 7.50 -6.70 -12.67
CA ASP A 96 7.60 -7.31 -11.34
C ASP A 96 7.74 -6.22 -10.29
N ALA A 97 6.91 -6.27 -9.24
CA ALA A 97 6.97 -5.33 -8.14
C ALA A 97 6.44 -5.94 -6.85
N ILE A 98 6.96 -5.48 -5.72
CA ILE A 98 6.39 -5.71 -4.40
C ILE A 98 6.03 -4.34 -3.82
N LEU A 99 4.76 -4.18 -3.47
CA LEU A 99 4.25 -2.97 -2.85
C LEU A 99 3.79 -3.30 -1.43
N ASP A 100 4.31 -2.59 -0.46
CA ASP A 100 3.88 -2.69 0.93
C ASP A 100 3.06 -1.45 1.27
N GLY A 101 1.83 -1.63 1.75
CA GLY A 101 0.94 -0.51 1.99
C GLY A 101 -0.32 -0.87 2.77
N GLU A 102 -1.25 0.06 2.78
CA GLU A 102 -2.53 -0.04 3.47
C GLU A 102 -3.67 -0.04 2.45
N ILE A 103 -4.53 -1.05 2.49
CA ILE A 103 -5.78 -1.06 1.72
C ILE A 103 -6.77 -0.17 2.46
N ILE A 104 -7.18 0.91 1.83
CA ILE A 104 -8.24 1.79 2.33
C ILE A 104 -9.44 1.74 1.41
N ALA A 105 -10.63 1.99 1.95
CA ALA A 105 -11.83 2.25 1.16
C ALA A 105 -12.12 3.75 1.17
N ILE A 106 -12.61 4.25 0.05
CA ILE A 106 -12.97 5.65 -0.15
C ILE A 106 -14.46 5.70 -0.48
N ASP A 107 -15.19 6.60 0.16
CA ASP A 107 -16.61 6.83 -0.11
C ASP A 107 -16.84 7.64 -1.40
N ALA A 108 -18.11 7.88 -1.73
CA ALA A 108 -18.50 8.65 -2.92
C ALA A 108 -18.06 10.12 -2.87
N GLN A 109 -17.67 10.63 -1.71
CA GLN A 109 -17.15 11.97 -1.49
C GLN A 109 -15.61 12.03 -1.49
N GLY A 110 -14.94 10.88 -1.73
CA GLY A 110 -13.49 10.78 -1.75
C GLY A 110 -12.86 10.74 -0.35
N GLN A 111 -13.65 10.45 0.70
CA GLN A 111 -13.15 10.38 2.07
C GLN A 111 -12.88 8.93 2.48
N PRO A 112 -11.84 8.69 3.30
CA PRO A 112 -11.60 7.36 3.85
C PRO A 112 -12.77 6.87 4.68
N ALA A 113 -13.28 5.67 4.37
CA ALA A 113 -14.45 5.07 5.00
C ALA A 113 -14.18 3.61 5.38
N PHE A 114 -13.62 3.39 6.57
CA PHE A 114 -13.27 2.05 7.06
C PHE A 114 -14.47 1.09 7.10
N GLU A 115 -15.67 1.62 7.32
CA GLU A 115 -16.91 0.82 7.35
C GLU A 115 -17.15 0.04 6.06
N LEU A 116 -16.67 0.54 4.91
CA LEU A 116 -16.77 -0.16 3.62
C LEU A 116 -15.87 -1.39 3.54
N LEU A 117 -14.86 -1.51 4.42
CA LEU A 117 -14.00 -2.69 4.53
C LEU A 117 -14.59 -3.81 5.38
N ARG A 118 -15.70 -3.58 6.09
CA ARG A 118 -16.29 -4.57 7.01
C ARG A 118 -16.63 -5.89 6.34
N ARG A 119 -17.28 -5.85 5.17
CA ARG A 119 -17.66 -7.07 4.45
C ARG A 119 -16.46 -7.91 4.00
N PRO A 120 -15.48 -7.32 3.29
CA PRO A 120 -14.25 -8.05 2.96
C PRO A 120 -13.54 -8.61 4.18
N LEU A 121 -13.41 -7.83 5.26
CA LEU A 121 -12.75 -8.27 6.49
C LEU A 121 -13.47 -9.41 7.19
N GLN A 122 -14.80 -9.39 7.24
CA GLN A 122 -15.57 -10.49 7.79
C GLN A 122 -15.37 -11.77 6.98
N ALA A 123 -15.40 -11.67 5.66
CA ALA A 123 -15.16 -12.82 4.78
C ALA A 123 -13.74 -13.41 4.94
N VAL A 124 -12.73 -12.57 5.21
CA VAL A 124 -11.36 -13.04 5.54
C VAL A 124 -11.33 -13.79 6.88
N ALA A 125 -12.09 -13.33 7.86
CA ALA A 125 -12.13 -13.95 9.18
C ALA A 125 -12.88 -15.29 9.20
N ASP A 126 -13.81 -15.49 8.26
CA ASP A 126 -14.65 -16.68 8.15
C ASP A 126 -14.01 -17.79 7.27
N ALA A 127 -12.86 -17.50 6.62
CA ALA A 127 -12.16 -18.40 5.69
C ALA A 127 -11.06 -19.23 6.37
#